data_c7e33e6169146a3a5cac94b7f65eafed
#
_entry.id   c7e33e6169146a3a5cac94b7f65eafed
#
_cell.length_a   1.000
_cell.length_b   1.000
_cell.length_c   1.000
_cell.angle_alpha   90.00
_cell.angle_beta   90.00
_cell.angle_gamma   90.00
#
_symmetry.space_group_name_H-M   'P 1'
#
loop_
_entity.id
_entity.type
_entity.pdbx_description
1 polymer ?
#
loop_
_entity_poly.entity_id
_entity_poly.type
_entity_poly.pdbx_seq_one_letter_code
_entity_poly.pdbx_strand_id
1 'polypeptide(L)' 'PRAAFDFIETLCQAEKLPAIYLTVNKKNFHAIEVYKYFGFHQTDAVVTDIGSGFVMNDYIMQKDL' A
#
# COMPACT_ATOMS: atom_id res chain seq x y z
N PRO A 1 -11.49 -1.09 -5.52
CA PRO A 1 -12.06 -1.90 -6.58
C PRO A 1 -11.01 -2.70 -7.33
N ARG A 2 -11.32 -3.95 -7.59
CA ARG A 2 -10.39 -4.88 -8.24
C ARG A 2 -9.97 -4.41 -9.64
N ALA A 3 -10.92 -3.86 -10.40
CA ALA A 3 -10.64 -3.38 -11.75
C ALA A 3 -9.56 -2.29 -11.77
N ALA A 4 -9.57 -1.39 -10.80
CA ALA A 4 -8.56 -0.34 -10.70
C ALA A 4 -7.18 -0.93 -10.41
N PHE A 5 -7.08 -1.91 -9.50
CA PHE A 5 -5.82 -2.58 -9.21
C PHE A 5 -5.31 -3.36 -10.41
N ASP A 6 -6.20 -4.07 -11.11
CA ASP A 6 -5.83 -4.83 -12.31
C ASP A 6 -5.28 -3.91 -13.39
N PHE A 7 -5.90 -2.75 -13.58
CA PHE A 7 -5.43 -1.75 -14.55
C PHE A 7 -4.05 -1.20 -14.19
N ILE A 8 -3.87 -0.82 -12.93
CA ILE A 8 -2.59 -0.29 -12.44
C ILE A 8 -1.49 -1.35 -12.57
N GLU A 9 -1.78 -2.57 -12.19
CA GLU A 9 -0.82 -3.67 -12.28
C GLU A 9 -0.43 -3.94 -13.72
N THR A 10 -1.39 -3.95 -14.66
CA THR A 10 -1.12 -4.11 -16.08
C THR A 10 -0.23 -3.00 -16.61
N LEU A 11 -0.51 -1.75 -16.24
CA LEU A 11 0.29 -0.60 -16.64
C LEU A 11 1.72 -0.72 -16.09
N CYS A 12 1.87 -1.08 -14.83
CA CYS A 12 3.18 -1.24 -14.21
C CYS A 12 3.99 -2.37 -14.86
N GLN A 13 3.34 -3.46 -15.22
CA GLN A 13 3.99 -4.56 -15.93
C GLN A 13 4.43 -4.14 -17.33
N ALA A 14 3.58 -3.39 -18.04
CA ALA A 14 3.92 -2.85 -19.36
C ALA A 14 5.14 -1.93 -19.32
N GLU A 15 5.27 -1.14 -18.26
CA GLU A 15 6.42 -0.25 -18.01
C GLU A 15 7.60 -0.97 -17.36
N LYS A 16 7.50 -2.27 -17.11
CA LYS A 16 8.53 -3.10 -16.49
C LYS A 16 8.92 -2.62 -15.09
N LEU A 17 7.95 -2.12 -14.33
CA LEU A 17 8.18 -1.71 -12.95
C LEU A 17 8.23 -2.95 -12.04
N PRO A 18 9.14 -2.99 -11.05
CA PRO A 18 9.35 -4.20 -10.24
C PRO A 18 8.29 -4.39 -9.15
N ALA A 19 7.63 -3.34 -8.71
CA ALA A 19 6.72 -3.42 -7.56
C ALA A 19 5.77 -2.23 -7.49
N ILE A 20 4.70 -2.41 -6.74
CA ILE A 20 3.76 -1.35 -6.36
C ILE A 20 3.86 -1.16 -4.86
N TYR A 21 3.97 0.08 -4.40
CA TYR A 21 4.00 0.44 -3.00
C TYR A 21 2.78 1.27 -2.64
N LEU A 22 2.31 1.12 -1.42
CA LEU A 22 1.29 1.99 -0.85
C LEU A 22 1.51 2.17 0.65
N THR A 23 0.87 3.17 1.22
CA THR A 23 0.80 3.36 2.66
C THR A 23 -0.64 3.18 3.12
N VAL A 24 -0.80 2.64 4.32
CA VAL A 24 -2.12 2.43 4.93
C VAL A 24 -2.02 2.67 6.42
N ASN A 25 -3.01 3.37 6.99
CA ASN A 25 -3.03 3.61 8.44
C ASN A 25 -3.09 2.27 9.18
N LYS A 26 -2.31 2.14 10.26
CA LYS A 26 -2.23 0.90 11.06
C LYS A 26 -3.57 0.46 11.63
N LYS A 27 -4.51 1.39 11.84
CA LYS A 27 -5.84 1.10 12.37
C LYS A 27 -6.86 0.76 11.29
N ASN A 28 -6.50 0.90 10.02
CA ASN A 28 -7.39 0.57 8.92
C ASN A 28 -7.30 -0.91 8.58
N PHE A 29 -7.82 -1.73 9.49
CA PHE A 29 -7.72 -3.19 9.41
C PHE A 29 -8.38 -3.75 8.14
N HIS A 30 -9.50 -3.17 7.74
CA HIS A 30 -10.20 -3.62 6.55
C HIS A 30 -9.36 -3.42 5.29
N ALA A 31 -8.78 -2.23 5.13
CA ALA A 31 -7.94 -1.95 3.97
C ALA A 31 -6.69 -2.84 3.94
N ILE A 32 -6.06 -3.06 5.11
CA ILE A 32 -4.90 -3.95 5.22
C ILE A 32 -5.25 -5.36 4.72
N GLU A 33 -6.38 -5.90 5.13
CA GLU A 33 -6.82 -7.23 4.70
C GLU A 33 -7.12 -7.27 3.20
N VAL A 34 -7.74 -6.22 2.65
CA VAL A 34 -8.00 -6.10 1.22
C VAL A 34 -6.70 -6.10 0.43
N TYR A 35 -5.70 -5.32 0.87
CA TYR A 35 -4.40 -5.28 0.19
C TYR A 35 -3.67 -6.61 0.26
N LYS A 36 -3.72 -7.29 1.41
CA LYS A 36 -3.16 -8.65 1.52
C LYS A 36 -3.83 -9.62 0.54
N TYR A 37 -5.13 -9.51 0.40
CA TYR A 37 -5.88 -10.33 -0.56
C TYR A 37 -5.39 -10.10 -1.99
N PHE A 38 -5.03 -8.87 -2.33
CA PHE A 38 -4.48 -8.53 -3.65
C PHE A 38 -2.97 -8.82 -3.80
N GLY A 39 -2.35 -9.42 -2.81
CA GLY A 39 -0.96 -9.83 -2.88
C GLY A 39 0.05 -8.86 -2.30
N PHE A 40 -0.41 -7.83 -1.61
CA PHE A 40 0.49 -6.91 -0.89
C PHE A 40 0.94 -7.54 0.43
N HIS A 41 2.14 -7.19 0.84
CA HIS A 41 2.68 -7.56 2.14
C HIS A 41 3.33 -6.34 2.80
N GLN A 42 3.35 -6.35 4.12
CA GLN A 42 3.97 -5.27 4.89
C GLN A 42 5.48 -5.37 4.80
N THR A 43 6.12 -4.27 4.42
CA THR A 43 7.58 -4.17 4.35
C THR A 43 8.16 -3.28 5.45
N ASP A 44 7.40 -2.28 5.91
CA ASP A 44 7.88 -1.34 6.90
C ASP A 44 6.70 -0.69 7.62
N ALA A 45 7.04 0.10 8.64
CA ALA A 45 6.09 0.90 9.40
C ALA A 45 6.72 2.27 9.63
N VAL A 46 5.95 3.33 9.42
CA VAL A 46 6.45 4.70 9.55
C VAL A 46 5.54 5.51 10.46
N VAL A 47 6.14 6.40 11.21
CA VAL A 47 5.44 7.40 12.02
C VAL A 47 5.88 8.76 11.53
N THR A 48 4.94 9.55 11.02
CA THR A 48 5.21 10.87 10.48
C THR A 48 4.54 11.92 11.33
N ASP A 49 5.32 12.87 11.85
CA ASP A 49 4.79 14.04 12.54
C ASP A 49 4.23 15.01 11.50
N ILE A 50 2.92 15.27 11.59
CA ILE A 50 2.21 16.18 10.68
C ILE A 50 1.92 17.54 11.31
N GLY A 51 2.49 17.81 12.49
CA GLY A 51 2.34 19.09 13.19
C GLY A 51 1.24 19.10 14.23
N SER A 52 1.28 20.11 15.10
CA SER A 52 0.27 20.32 16.15
C SER A 52 0.03 19.11 17.08
N GLY A 53 1.06 18.30 17.28
CA GLY A 53 0.96 17.11 18.13
C GLY A 53 0.29 15.92 17.48
N PHE A 54 -0.05 16.00 16.20
CA PHE A 54 -0.63 14.88 15.46
C PHE A 54 0.44 14.08 14.74
N VAL A 55 0.21 12.77 14.62
CA VAL A 55 1.11 11.86 13.89
C VAL A 55 0.30 11.00 12.92
N MET A 56 0.91 10.68 11.78
CA MET A 56 0.45 9.61 10.90
C MET A 56 1.24 8.36 11.23
N ASN A 57 0.52 7.28 11.49
CA ASN A 57 1.11 6.00 11.90
C ASN A 57 0.69 4.95 10.88
N ASP A 58 1.55 4.69 9.90
CA ASP A 58 1.21 3.92 8.72
C ASP A 58 2.10 2.70 8.54
N TYR A 59 1.56 1.68 7.88
CA TYR A 59 2.35 0.61 7.28
C TYR A 59 2.66 0.96 5.82
N ILE A 60 3.85 0.58 5.39
CA ILE A 60 4.18 0.51 3.96
C ILE A 60 3.92 -0.91 3.51
N MET A 61 3.15 -1.05 2.44
CA MET A 61 2.86 -2.36 1.84
C MET A 61 3.36 -2.38 0.41
N GLN A 62 3.79 -3.54 -0.02
CA GLN A 62 4.40 -3.75 -1.32
C GLN A 62 3.81 -4.99 -1.98
N LYS A 63 3.58 -4.88 -3.28
CA LYS A 63 3.30 -6.03 -4.13
C LYS A 63 4.38 -6.14 -5.19
N ASP A 64 5.05 -7.27 -5.25
CA ASP A 64 6.02 -7.57 -6.30
C ASP A 64 5.31 -8.00 -7.57
N LEU A 65 5.81 -7.51 -8.70
CA LEU A 65 5.21 -7.77 -10.01
C LEU A 65 6.00 -8.76 -10.83
#